data_f9f4ff0f35d86e8a4bd2338aa235aa64
#
_entry.id   f9f4ff0f35d86e8a4bd2338aa235aa64
#
_cell.length_a   1.000
_cell.length_b   1.000
_cell.length_c   1.000
_cell.angle_alpha   90.00
_cell.angle_beta   90.00
_cell.angle_gamma   90.00
#
_symmetry.space_group_name_H-M   'P 1'
#
loop_
_entity.id
_entity.type
_entity.pdbx_description
1 polymer ?
#
loop_
_entity_poly.entity_id
_entity_poly.type
_entity_poly.pdbx_seq_one_letter_code
_entity_poly.pdbx_strand_id
1 'polypeptide(L)'
;YKGIPLAAAVSTKLSIKLSKPIPVCFDRKEEKDHGEGGVLVGSVKQKKVLFIDDVLSSGTALKNSIPLIEKEGGIITAGIVALDRQEQEEGQQVSSRLEKQLNLPIHSISNLDNLISFLESSIATKDIAKKLKTFLSK
;
A
#
# COMPACT_ATOMS: atom_id res chain seq x y z
N TYR A 1 -0.22 4.79 8.67
CA TYR A 1 0.96 5.13 9.48
C TYR A 1 2.15 4.19 9.28
N LYS A 2 1.94 2.89 9.11
CA LYS A 2 3.03 1.93 8.88
C LYS A 2 3.63 2.06 7.48
N GLY A 3 2.87 2.57 6.52
CA GLY A 3 3.36 2.90 5.18
C GLY A 3 4.36 4.07 5.15
N ILE A 4 4.27 5.02 6.11
CA ILE A 4 5.12 6.22 6.13
C ILE A 4 6.62 5.89 6.17
N PRO A 5 7.12 5.03 7.09
CA PRO A 5 8.53 4.65 7.09
C PRO A 5 8.97 3.97 5.79
N LEU A 6 8.11 3.14 5.20
CA LEU A 6 8.39 2.48 3.92
C LEU A 6 8.50 3.51 2.78
N ALA A 7 7.55 4.44 2.71
CA ALA A 7 7.57 5.52 1.72
C ALA A 7 8.84 6.38 1.86
N ALA A 8 9.25 6.72 3.09
CA ALA A 8 10.48 7.46 3.34
C ALA A 8 11.74 6.71 2.88
N ALA A 9 11.83 5.41 3.18
CA ALA A 9 12.94 4.57 2.75
C ALA A 9 13.01 4.44 1.22
N VAL A 10 11.87 4.20 0.57
CA VAL A 10 11.75 4.13 -0.90
C VAL A 10 12.14 5.46 -1.53
N SER A 11 11.61 6.57 -1.03
CA SER A 11 11.93 7.91 -1.50
C SER A 11 13.44 8.20 -1.45
N THR A 12 14.07 7.90 -0.32
CA THR A 12 15.51 8.08 -0.13
C THR A 12 16.31 7.28 -1.15
N LYS A 13 16.00 5.98 -1.32
CA LYS A 13 16.68 5.11 -2.28
C LYS A 13 16.47 5.55 -3.73
N LEU A 14 15.23 5.92 -4.09
CA LEU A 14 14.93 6.42 -5.43
C LEU A 14 15.60 7.77 -5.69
N SER A 15 15.67 8.67 -4.73
CA SER A 15 16.34 9.96 -4.88
C SER A 15 17.82 9.78 -5.19
N ILE A 16 18.48 8.86 -4.51
CA ILE A 16 19.89 8.51 -4.79
C ILE A 16 20.02 7.87 -6.18
N LYS A 17 19.21 6.85 -6.48
CA LYS A 17 19.28 6.11 -7.74
C LYS A 17 19.03 6.98 -8.98
N LEU A 18 18.12 7.93 -8.87
CA LEU A 18 17.69 8.80 -9.97
C LEU A 18 18.40 10.16 -9.98
N SER A 19 19.28 10.42 -9.01
CA SER A 19 19.99 11.69 -8.82
C SER A 19 19.04 12.90 -8.83
N LYS A 20 17.85 12.73 -8.24
CA LYS A 20 16.84 13.78 -8.11
C LYS A 20 15.98 13.59 -6.86
N PRO A 21 15.50 14.67 -6.23
CA PRO A 21 14.60 14.56 -5.08
C PRO A 21 13.29 13.86 -5.43
N ILE A 22 12.92 12.85 -4.67
CA ILE A 22 11.61 12.21 -4.71
C ILE A 22 10.88 12.55 -3.41
N PRO A 23 9.92 13.47 -3.42
CA PRO A 23 9.23 13.90 -2.21
C PRO A 23 8.31 12.80 -1.66
N VAL A 24 8.07 12.86 -0.35
CA VAL A 24 7.09 12.03 0.35
C VAL A 24 5.92 12.89 0.77
N CYS A 25 4.72 12.33 0.65
CA CYS A 25 3.49 12.91 1.16
C CYS A 25 2.77 11.84 2.00
N PHE A 26 2.12 12.25 3.08
CA PHE A 26 1.31 11.38 3.93
C PHE A 26 0.16 12.15 4.56
N ASP A 27 -0.91 11.45 4.93
CA ASP A 27 -2.05 12.03 5.61
C ASP A 27 -1.85 12.07 7.14
N ARG A 28 -2.49 13.03 7.77
CA ARG A 28 -2.60 13.13 9.24
C ARG A 28 -3.94 12.58 9.69
N LYS A 29 -4.00 12.07 10.91
CA LYS A 29 -5.27 11.65 11.53
C LYS A 29 -6.23 12.80 11.79
N GLU A 30 -5.67 13.96 12.11
CA GLU A 30 -6.43 15.16 12.48
C GLU A 30 -6.01 16.34 11.63
N GLU A 31 -6.97 17.11 11.18
CA GLU A 31 -6.75 18.37 10.49
C GLU A 31 -6.11 19.39 11.46
N LYS A 32 -5.07 20.08 11.06
CA LYS A 32 -4.50 21.14 11.89
C LYS A 32 -5.25 22.44 11.64
N ASP A 33 -5.72 23.06 12.71
CA ASP A 33 -6.39 24.37 12.70
C ASP A 33 -5.41 25.54 12.53
N HIS A 34 -4.09 25.30 12.60
CA HIS A 34 -3.08 26.36 12.57
C HIS A 34 -1.90 26.02 11.66
N GLY A 35 -1.43 27.00 10.90
CA GLY A 35 -0.31 26.89 9.96
C GLY A 35 -0.75 26.52 8.54
N GLU A 36 0.07 25.73 7.82
CA GLU A 36 -0.36 25.11 6.57
C GLU A 36 -1.47 24.09 6.88
N GLY A 37 -2.72 24.54 6.84
CA GLY A 37 -3.90 23.72 7.11
C GLY A 37 -4.00 22.54 6.14
N GLY A 38 -4.80 21.51 6.50
CA GLY A 38 -5.08 20.37 5.66
C GLY A 38 -4.66 19.03 6.25
N VAL A 39 -5.15 17.98 5.64
CA VAL A 39 -4.93 16.59 6.06
C VAL A 39 -3.61 16.05 5.54
N LEU A 40 -3.09 16.58 4.41
CA LEU A 40 -1.85 16.11 3.79
C LEU A 40 -0.62 16.89 4.29
N VAL A 41 0.45 16.15 4.57
CA VAL A 41 1.81 16.68 4.78
C VAL A 41 2.60 16.46 3.49
N GLY A 42 3.15 17.54 2.93
CA GLY A 42 3.79 17.56 1.62
C GLY A 42 2.82 18.04 0.54
N SER A 43 3.32 18.21 -0.70
CA SER A 43 2.53 18.68 -1.83
C SER A 43 2.48 17.67 -2.96
N VAL A 44 1.27 17.38 -3.41
CA VAL A 44 1.00 16.48 -4.54
C VAL A 44 0.49 17.21 -5.78
N LYS A 45 0.37 18.54 -5.71
CA LYS A 45 -0.19 19.37 -6.79
C LYS A 45 0.53 19.10 -8.13
N GLN A 46 -0.22 18.70 -9.14
CA GLN A 46 0.28 18.35 -10.48
C GLN A 46 1.32 17.21 -10.46
N LYS A 47 1.27 16.31 -9.47
CA LYS A 47 2.19 15.17 -9.35
C LYS A 47 1.51 13.85 -9.67
N LYS A 48 2.29 12.96 -10.28
CA LYS A 48 1.98 11.53 -10.32
C LYS A 48 2.46 10.92 -9.00
N VAL A 49 1.56 10.28 -8.29
CA VAL A 49 1.79 9.76 -6.94
C VAL A 49 1.84 8.24 -6.99
N LEU A 50 2.86 7.66 -6.37
CA LEU A 50 2.93 6.24 -6.07
C LEU A 50 2.41 6.03 -4.64
N PHE A 51 1.30 5.31 -4.49
CA PHE A 51 0.80 4.92 -3.18
C PHE A 51 1.66 3.79 -2.60
N ILE A 52 2.08 3.92 -1.35
CA ILE A 52 2.89 2.92 -0.64
C ILE A 52 2.26 2.61 0.71
N ASP A 53 2.05 1.32 0.99
CA ASP A 53 1.59 0.85 2.30
C ASP A 53 2.28 -0.46 2.70
N ASP A 54 2.09 -0.87 3.96
CA ASP A 54 2.68 -2.12 4.48
C ASP A 54 1.87 -3.34 4.05
N VAL A 55 0.54 -3.30 4.17
CA VAL A 55 -0.33 -4.46 3.96
C VAL A 55 -1.58 -4.07 3.16
N LEU A 56 -1.91 -4.87 2.16
CA LEU A 56 -3.20 -4.84 1.50
C LEU A 56 -4.12 -5.89 2.13
N SER A 57 -5.22 -5.43 2.72
CA SER A 57 -6.34 -6.26 3.17
C SER A 57 -7.62 -5.86 2.40
N SER A 58 -8.49 -5.06 2.97
CA SER A 58 -9.71 -4.54 2.32
C SER A 58 -9.47 -3.43 1.29
N GLY A 59 -8.26 -2.86 1.23
CA GLY A 59 -7.91 -1.73 0.38
C GLY A 59 -8.50 -0.39 0.81
N THR A 60 -9.03 -0.29 2.02
CA THR A 60 -9.65 0.93 2.54
C THR A 60 -8.68 2.11 2.55
N ALA A 61 -7.42 1.89 2.93
CA ALA A 61 -6.40 2.94 2.95
C ALA A 61 -6.21 3.56 1.55
N LEU A 62 -6.05 2.73 0.51
CA LEU A 62 -5.92 3.20 -0.87
C LEU A 62 -7.18 3.94 -1.33
N LYS A 63 -8.37 3.37 -1.11
CA LYS A 63 -9.64 4.01 -1.48
C LYS A 63 -9.82 5.39 -0.85
N ASN A 64 -9.43 5.54 0.41
CA ASN A 64 -9.52 6.82 1.14
C ASN A 64 -8.46 7.83 0.67
N SER A 65 -7.29 7.37 0.24
CA SER A 65 -6.21 8.26 -0.22
C SER A 65 -6.49 8.89 -1.58
N ILE A 66 -7.21 8.21 -2.48
CA ILE A 66 -7.50 8.72 -3.83
C ILE A 66 -8.18 10.09 -3.78
N PRO A 67 -9.36 10.26 -3.14
CA PRO A 67 -10.04 11.56 -3.14
C PRO A 67 -9.23 12.66 -2.43
N LEU A 68 -8.41 12.31 -1.44
CA LEU A 68 -7.53 13.28 -0.78
C LEU A 68 -6.45 13.80 -1.74
N ILE A 69 -5.81 12.91 -2.49
CA ILE A 69 -4.76 13.24 -3.45
C ILE A 69 -5.35 14.03 -4.63
N GLU A 70 -6.51 13.63 -5.14
CA GLU A 70 -7.19 14.33 -6.24
C GLU A 70 -7.64 15.74 -5.84
N LYS A 71 -8.19 15.91 -4.63
CA LYS A 71 -8.55 17.23 -4.09
C LYS A 71 -7.37 18.20 -4.05
N GLU A 72 -6.18 17.69 -3.77
CA GLU A 72 -4.94 18.48 -3.76
C GLU A 72 -4.26 18.57 -5.15
N GLY A 73 -4.94 18.11 -6.20
CA GLY A 73 -4.48 18.23 -7.58
C GLY A 73 -3.39 17.23 -7.98
N GLY A 74 -3.24 16.12 -7.25
CA GLY A 74 -2.39 14.99 -7.59
C GLY A 74 -3.17 13.86 -8.26
N ILE A 75 -2.47 12.86 -8.79
CA ILE A 75 -3.06 11.65 -9.39
C ILE A 75 -2.28 10.44 -8.91
N ILE A 76 -2.95 9.47 -8.27
CA ILE A 76 -2.33 8.18 -7.95
C ILE A 76 -2.24 7.37 -9.25
N THR A 77 -1.06 6.88 -9.57
CA THR A 77 -0.79 6.14 -10.82
C THR A 77 -0.47 4.67 -10.61
N ALA A 78 -0.11 4.27 -9.40
CA ALA A 78 0.09 2.89 -9.00
C ALA A 78 0.04 2.75 -7.48
N GLY A 79 -0.25 1.55 -6.99
CA GLY A 79 -0.08 1.15 -5.60
C GLY A 79 1.03 0.10 -5.45
N ILE A 80 1.82 0.21 -4.39
CA ILE A 80 2.77 -0.83 -3.97
C ILE A 80 2.56 -1.11 -2.49
N VAL A 81 2.41 -2.38 -2.14
CA VAL A 81 2.32 -2.83 -0.74
C VAL A 81 3.42 -3.85 -0.44
N ALA A 82 3.86 -3.92 0.81
CA ALA A 82 4.85 -4.92 1.16
C ALA A 82 4.23 -6.32 1.16
N LEU A 83 3.00 -6.47 1.66
CA LEU A 83 2.31 -7.76 1.71
C LEU A 83 0.87 -7.64 1.21
N ASP A 84 0.50 -8.43 0.21
CA ASP A 84 -0.90 -8.71 -0.12
C ASP A 84 -1.39 -9.91 0.69
N ARG A 85 -2.40 -9.70 1.54
CA ARG A 85 -3.01 -10.77 2.33
C ARG A 85 -3.91 -11.69 1.51
N GLN A 86 -4.11 -11.39 0.23
CA GLN A 86 -4.94 -12.14 -0.70
C GLN A 86 -6.36 -12.40 -0.15
N GLU A 87 -6.88 -11.45 0.65
CA GLU A 87 -8.24 -11.51 1.14
C GLU A 87 -9.22 -11.54 -0.04
N GLN A 88 -10.31 -12.28 0.14
CA GLN A 88 -11.36 -12.40 -0.86
C GLN A 88 -12.58 -11.60 -0.44
N GLU A 89 -13.20 -10.96 -1.40
CA GLU A 89 -14.46 -10.26 -1.24
C GLU A 89 -15.32 -10.58 -2.48
N GLU A 90 -16.54 -11.10 -2.24
CA GLU A 90 -17.45 -11.56 -3.32
C GLU A 90 -16.81 -12.58 -4.29
N GLY A 91 -15.97 -13.48 -3.77
CA GLY A 91 -15.31 -14.52 -4.57
C GLY A 91 -14.16 -14.03 -5.45
N GLN A 92 -13.69 -12.80 -5.25
CA GLN A 92 -12.52 -12.25 -5.96
C GLN A 92 -11.48 -11.76 -4.96
N GLN A 93 -10.21 -11.88 -5.32
CA GLN A 93 -9.15 -11.25 -4.53
C GLN A 93 -9.32 -9.74 -4.53
N VAL A 94 -9.17 -9.13 -3.35
CA VAL A 94 -9.33 -7.69 -3.15
C VAL A 94 -8.39 -6.89 -4.05
N SER A 95 -7.13 -7.31 -4.19
CA SER A 95 -6.15 -6.65 -5.08
C SER A 95 -6.65 -6.57 -6.52
N SER A 96 -7.05 -7.71 -7.09
CA SER A 96 -7.55 -7.78 -8.48
C SER A 96 -8.84 -6.98 -8.70
N ARG A 97 -9.73 -6.96 -7.69
CA ARG A 97 -10.94 -6.16 -7.75
C ARG A 97 -10.64 -4.67 -7.71
N LEU A 98 -9.74 -4.25 -6.82
CA LEU A 98 -9.32 -2.85 -6.72
C LEU A 98 -8.65 -2.36 -7.99
N GLU A 99 -7.76 -3.15 -8.60
CA GLU A 99 -7.12 -2.81 -9.87
C GLU A 99 -8.16 -2.51 -10.96
N LYS A 100 -9.18 -3.36 -11.07
CA LYS A 100 -10.27 -3.16 -12.04
C LYS A 100 -11.15 -1.95 -11.72
N GLN A 101 -11.56 -1.80 -10.45
CA GLN A 101 -12.45 -0.71 -10.03
C GLN A 101 -11.80 0.66 -10.15
N LEU A 102 -10.53 0.75 -9.81
CA LEU A 102 -9.79 2.01 -9.77
C LEU A 102 -9.02 2.28 -11.06
N ASN A 103 -8.99 1.32 -11.98
CA ASN A 103 -8.13 1.34 -13.17
C ASN A 103 -6.67 1.71 -12.80
N LEU A 104 -6.17 1.07 -11.73
CA LEU A 104 -4.91 1.40 -11.07
C LEU A 104 -4.11 0.12 -10.81
N PRO A 105 -2.89 -0.04 -11.34
CA PRO A 105 -2.06 -1.20 -11.05
C PRO A 105 -1.67 -1.24 -9.58
N ILE A 106 -1.81 -2.41 -8.95
CA ILE A 106 -1.44 -2.65 -7.55
C ILE A 106 -0.43 -3.80 -7.51
N HIS A 107 0.75 -3.51 -6.99
CA HIS A 107 1.82 -4.49 -6.86
C HIS A 107 2.09 -4.81 -5.39
N SER A 108 2.46 -6.05 -5.11
CA SER A 108 2.96 -6.46 -3.80
C SER A 108 4.39 -6.99 -3.90
N ILE A 109 5.20 -6.72 -2.87
CA ILE A 109 6.55 -7.31 -2.77
C ILE A 109 6.44 -8.79 -2.45
N SER A 110 5.49 -9.17 -1.59
CA SER A 110 5.15 -10.54 -1.24
C SER A 110 3.65 -10.68 -1.03
N ASN A 111 3.19 -11.91 -1.02
CA ASN A 111 1.80 -12.26 -0.74
C ASN A 111 1.73 -13.44 0.23
N LEU A 112 0.52 -13.80 0.65
CA LEU A 112 0.34 -14.86 1.62
C LEU A 112 0.74 -16.24 1.08
N ASP A 113 0.57 -16.51 -0.22
CA ASP A 113 1.03 -17.75 -0.85
C ASP A 113 2.55 -17.88 -0.81
N ASN A 114 3.29 -16.80 -1.08
CA ASN A 114 4.74 -16.77 -0.95
C ASN A 114 5.19 -17.06 0.49
N LEU A 115 4.49 -16.46 1.47
CA LEU A 115 4.77 -16.70 2.89
C LEU A 115 4.49 -18.15 3.27
N ILE A 116 3.37 -18.71 2.86
CA ILE A 116 3.01 -20.12 3.10
C ILE A 116 4.07 -21.04 2.50
N SER A 117 4.46 -20.83 1.25
CA SER A 117 5.48 -21.62 0.57
C SER A 117 6.82 -21.60 1.30
N PHE A 118 7.22 -20.42 1.78
CA PHE A 118 8.42 -20.27 2.60
C PHE A 118 8.31 -21.05 3.92
N LEU A 119 7.18 -20.95 4.62
CA LEU A 119 6.96 -21.65 5.90
C LEU A 119 6.88 -23.19 5.72
N GLU A 120 6.42 -23.67 4.58
CA GLU A 120 6.39 -25.11 4.26
C GLU A 120 7.78 -25.69 4.00
N SER A 121 8.74 -24.87 3.64
CA SER A 121 10.13 -25.32 3.40
C SER A 121 10.86 -25.80 4.66
N SER A 122 10.34 -25.45 5.85
CA SER A 122 10.94 -25.85 7.14
C SER A 122 9.96 -26.68 7.99
N ILE A 123 10.47 -27.78 8.55
CA ILE A 123 9.68 -28.64 9.44
C ILE A 123 9.15 -27.87 10.65
N ALA A 124 9.94 -26.93 11.20
CA ALA A 124 9.58 -26.15 12.39
C ALA A 124 8.39 -25.20 12.16
N THR A 125 8.06 -24.87 10.92
CA THR A 125 7.03 -23.88 10.56
C THR A 125 5.83 -24.44 9.81
N LYS A 126 5.81 -25.75 9.53
CA LYS A 126 4.71 -26.41 8.78
C LYS A 126 3.33 -26.22 9.42
N ASP A 127 3.25 -26.25 10.73
CA ASP A 127 1.98 -26.05 11.45
C ASP A 127 1.45 -24.63 11.30
N ILE A 128 2.33 -23.63 11.22
CA ILE A 128 1.96 -22.25 10.94
C ILE A 128 1.45 -22.12 9.52
N ALA A 129 2.12 -22.74 8.55
CA ALA A 129 1.68 -22.76 7.14
C ALA A 129 0.28 -23.35 7.00
N LYS A 130 -0.01 -24.46 7.71
CA LYS A 130 -1.35 -25.11 7.70
C LYS A 130 -2.44 -24.16 8.22
N LYS A 131 -2.17 -23.43 9.31
CA LYS A 131 -3.12 -22.43 9.86
C LYS A 131 -3.39 -21.30 8.89
N LEU A 132 -2.37 -20.80 8.19
CA LEU A 132 -2.51 -19.75 7.19
C LEU A 132 -3.32 -20.22 5.97
N LYS A 133 -3.12 -21.45 5.49
CA LYS A 133 -3.96 -22.02 4.42
C LYS A 133 -5.44 -22.09 4.80
N THR A 134 -5.73 -22.44 6.04
CA THR A 134 -7.13 -22.46 6.54
C THR A 134 -7.73 -21.05 6.61
N PHE A 135 -6.91 -20.02 6.81
CA PHE A 135 -7.36 -18.63 6.75
C PHE A 135 -7.74 -18.20 5.33
N LEU A 136 -6.97 -18.57 4.32
CA LEU A 136 -7.23 -18.21 2.91
C LEU A 136 -8.45 -18.94 2.32
N SER A 137 -8.87 -20.08 2.91
CA SER A 137 -10.01 -20.87 2.43
C SER A 137 -11.36 -20.43 3.01
N LYS A 138 -11.38 -19.39 3.84
CA LYS A 138 -12.58 -18.77 4.40
C LYS A 138 -13.00 -17.55 3.60
#